data_9b8be4c94da4e8a4f63fa29d3a68bd2f
#
_entry.id   9b8be4c94da4e8a4f63fa29d3a68bd2f
#
_cell.length_a   1.000
_cell.length_b   1.000
_cell.length_c   1.000
_cell.angle_alpha   90.00
_cell.angle_beta   90.00
_cell.angle_gamma   90.00
#
_symmetry.space_group_name_H-M   'P 1'
#
loop_
_entity.id
_entity.type
_entity.pdbx_description
1 polymer ?
#
loop_
_entity_poly.entity_id
_entity_poly.type
_entity_poly.pdbx_seq_one_letter_code
_entity_poly.pdbx_strand_id
1 'polypeptide(L)'
;MISKNQQKYIRQLEQKKYRKREGLFVAEGTKVVGDLLKRHQPTTIFATDDWDAPKNTSYTLVTEEELQRISFQQHPQQVLALFPIPQHTSPVHFEQSLVLALDGVQDPGNLGTIIRIADWFGINTIICSEDTADAWNPKVIQATMGSIARVNVLYANLVELLDTLPSEYPVYGTFLDGKNIYTQQLTDEGLIIMGNEGNGISDAVRERVNRHLLIPDFHQGDTADSLNVAIATAITCSEFLRRRG
;
A
#
# COMPACT_ATOMS: atom_id res chain seq x y z
N MET A 1 -1.24 -13.40 30.58
CA MET A 1 -1.98 -12.17 31.01
C MET A 1 -1.25 -10.94 30.52
N ILE A 2 -1.90 -10.07 29.75
CA ILE A 2 -1.34 -8.82 29.22
C ILE A 2 -1.36 -7.75 30.30
N SER A 3 -0.21 -7.18 30.64
CA SER A 3 -0.14 -6.07 31.61
C SER A 3 -0.74 -4.78 31.05
N LYS A 4 -1.21 -3.89 31.94
CA LYS A 4 -1.72 -2.57 31.54
C LYS A 4 -0.70 -1.75 30.71
N ASN A 5 0.59 -1.90 31.03
CA ASN A 5 1.66 -1.21 30.30
C ASN A 5 1.82 -1.77 28.88
N GLN A 6 1.76 -3.09 28.69
CA GLN A 6 1.78 -3.71 27.36
C GLN A 6 0.55 -3.30 26.54
N GLN A 7 -0.64 -3.31 27.15
CA GLN A 7 -1.85 -2.84 26.48
C GLN A 7 -1.70 -1.39 26.01
N LYS A 8 -1.23 -0.48 26.88
CA LYS A 8 -1.01 0.92 26.53
C LYS A 8 0.04 1.04 25.42
N TYR A 9 1.14 0.29 25.49
CA TYR A 9 2.21 0.26 24.50
C TYR A 9 1.68 -0.15 23.12
N ILE A 10 0.88 -1.22 23.03
CA ILE A 10 0.33 -1.69 21.76
C ILE A 10 -0.69 -0.66 21.21
N ARG A 11 -1.61 -0.20 22.04
CA ARG A 11 -2.66 0.76 21.63
C ARG A 11 -2.11 2.08 21.12
N GLN A 12 -0.99 2.58 21.64
CA GLN A 12 -0.38 3.82 21.13
C GLN A 12 0.15 3.68 19.70
N LEU A 13 0.45 2.45 19.20
CA LEU A 13 0.89 2.19 17.83
C LEU A 13 -0.20 2.47 16.77
N GLU A 14 -1.43 2.77 17.18
CA GLU A 14 -2.45 3.34 16.31
C GLU A 14 -2.01 4.68 15.70
N GLN A 15 -1.19 5.46 16.42
CA GLN A 15 -0.73 6.78 16.00
C GLN A 15 0.61 6.71 15.26
N LYS A 16 0.72 7.38 14.10
CA LYS A 16 1.93 7.43 13.24
C LYS A 16 3.19 7.80 14.03
N LYS A 17 3.10 8.78 14.96
CA LYS A 17 4.26 9.24 15.75
C LYS A 17 4.89 8.14 16.61
N TYR A 18 4.06 7.23 17.16
CA TYR A 18 4.58 6.14 17.98
C TYR A 18 5.13 5.01 17.11
N ARG A 19 4.48 4.68 15.98
CA ARG A 19 5.06 3.73 15.01
C ARG A 19 6.43 4.18 14.52
N LYS A 20 6.55 5.47 14.17
CA LYS A 20 7.83 6.05 13.75
C LYS A 20 8.90 6.00 14.85
N ARG A 21 8.53 6.28 16.11
CA ARG A 21 9.45 6.26 17.26
C ARG A 21 9.91 4.84 17.58
N GLU A 22 8.98 3.89 17.62
CA GLU A 22 9.25 2.49 17.98
C GLU A 22 9.80 1.66 16.80
N GLY A 23 9.63 2.14 15.57
CA GLY A 23 9.98 1.40 14.37
C GLY A 23 9.09 0.16 14.16
N LEU A 24 7.87 0.14 14.72
CA LEU A 24 6.99 -1.02 14.73
C LEU A 24 5.61 -0.70 14.16
N PHE A 25 4.98 -1.71 13.57
CA PHE A 25 3.58 -1.69 13.20
C PHE A 25 2.83 -2.91 13.72
N VAL A 26 1.51 -2.81 13.74
CA VAL A 26 0.62 -3.88 14.20
C VAL A 26 -0.02 -4.57 13.01
N ALA A 27 0.01 -5.90 13.02
CA ALA A 27 -0.73 -6.74 12.09
C ALA A 27 -1.69 -7.65 12.87
N GLU A 28 -2.90 -7.81 12.38
CA GLU A 28 -3.94 -8.58 13.02
C GLU A 28 -4.61 -9.55 12.05
N GLY A 29 -5.04 -10.68 12.59
CA GLY A 29 -5.74 -11.74 11.89
C GLY A 29 -4.81 -12.75 11.22
N THR A 30 -5.33 -13.98 11.13
CA THR A 30 -4.58 -15.17 10.70
C THR A 30 -3.95 -15.03 9.33
N LYS A 31 -4.67 -14.42 8.38
CA LYS A 31 -4.21 -14.22 7.00
C LYS A 31 -3.06 -13.24 6.93
N VAL A 32 -3.22 -12.05 7.52
CA VAL A 32 -2.22 -10.96 7.42
C VAL A 32 -0.95 -11.35 8.18
N VAL A 33 -1.09 -11.83 9.41
CA VAL A 33 0.04 -12.28 10.23
C VAL A 33 0.73 -13.48 9.57
N GLY A 34 -0.03 -14.45 9.07
CA GLY A 34 0.52 -15.63 8.40
C GLY A 34 1.33 -15.30 7.15
N ASP A 35 0.90 -14.32 6.33
CA ASP A 35 1.65 -13.89 5.16
C ASP A 35 2.92 -13.11 5.55
N LEU A 36 2.85 -12.27 6.57
CA LEU A 36 4.01 -11.55 7.10
C LEU A 36 5.06 -12.50 7.68
N LEU A 37 4.67 -13.52 8.42
CA LEU A 37 5.58 -14.51 9.02
C LEU A 37 6.41 -15.31 7.99
N LYS A 38 5.96 -15.38 6.74
CA LYS A 38 6.72 -16.04 5.66
C LYS A 38 7.95 -15.26 5.24
N ARG A 39 8.01 -13.95 5.52
CA ARG A 39 9.04 -13.03 5.00
C ARG A 39 9.67 -12.13 6.06
N HIS A 40 8.99 -11.93 7.19
CA HIS A 40 9.39 -10.99 8.23
C HIS A 40 9.37 -11.66 9.60
N GLN A 41 10.30 -11.26 10.46
CA GLN A 41 10.36 -11.71 11.85
C GLN A 41 9.60 -10.73 12.74
N PRO A 42 8.58 -11.18 13.49
CA PRO A 42 7.88 -10.35 14.45
C PRO A 42 8.73 -10.12 15.70
N THR A 43 8.53 -8.99 16.37
CA THR A 43 9.08 -8.75 17.71
C THR A 43 8.26 -9.44 18.80
N THR A 44 6.94 -9.51 18.60
CA THR A 44 6.04 -10.13 19.58
C THR A 44 4.78 -10.62 18.87
N ILE A 45 4.26 -11.76 19.29
CA ILE A 45 2.98 -12.29 18.85
C ILE A 45 2.13 -12.57 20.09
N PHE A 46 0.87 -12.18 20.03
CA PHE A 46 -0.20 -12.54 20.98
C PHE A 46 -1.25 -13.34 20.23
N ALA A 47 -1.63 -14.50 20.77
CA ALA A 47 -2.61 -15.33 20.11
C ALA A 47 -3.48 -16.08 21.12
N THR A 48 -4.68 -16.42 20.71
CA THR A 48 -5.58 -17.33 21.43
C THR A 48 -5.18 -18.78 21.19
N ASP A 49 -5.69 -19.70 21.99
CA ASP A 49 -5.35 -21.12 21.93
C ASP A 49 -5.84 -21.83 20.66
N ASP A 50 -6.84 -21.27 20.00
CA ASP A 50 -7.41 -21.77 18.75
C ASP A 50 -6.68 -21.26 17.47
N TRP A 51 -5.59 -20.48 17.63
CA TRP A 51 -4.80 -20.07 16.49
C TRP A 51 -3.93 -21.21 15.97
N ASP A 52 -4.13 -21.59 14.71
CA ASP A 52 -3.27 -22.54 14.00
C ASP A 52 -1.93 -21.89 13.65
N ALA A 53 -1.04 -21.85 14.63
CA ALA A 53 0.26 -21.22 14.52
C ALA A 53 1.19 -21.99 13.55
N PRO A 54 1.95 -21.31 12.67
CA PRO A 54 3.00 -21.98 11.91
C PRO A 54 4.00 -22.70 12.82
N LYS A 55 4.53 -23.83 12.36
CA LYS A 55 5.50 -24.63 13.14
C LYS A 55 6.67 -23.77 13.63
N ASN A 56 7.08 -23.98 14.87
CA ASN A 56 8.17 -23.26 15.54
C ASN A 56 7.91 -21.74 15.77
N THR A 57 6.64 -21.31 15.76
CA THR A 57 6.29 -19.93 16.08
C THR A 57 6.07 -19.79 17.59
N SER A 58 6.87 -18.93 18.23
CA SER A 58 6.68 -18.58 19.65
C SER A 58 5.70 -17.41 19.77
N TYR A 59 4.72 -17.54 20.67
CA TYR A 59 3.76 -16.49 20.95
C TYR A 59 3.33 -16.46 22.41
N THR A 60 2.79 -15.34 22.84
CA THR A 60 2.17 -15.20 24.16
C THR A 60 0.71 -15.61 24.06
N LEU A 61 0.32 -16.68 24.80
CA LEU A 61 -1.05 -17.09 24.89
C LEU A 61 -1.88 -16.04 25.65
N VAL A 62 -3.00 -15.66 25.08
CA VAL A 62 -3.95 -14.67 25.62
C VAL A 62 -5.38 -15.17 25.50
N THR A 63 -6.27 -14.61 26.31
CA THR A 63 -7.71 -14.85 26.14
C THR A 63 -8.28 -13.95 25.04
N GLU A 64 -9.47 -14.28 24.52
CA GLU A 64 -10.19 -13.43 23.57
C GLU A 64 -10.41 -12.01 24.11
N GLU A 65 -10.76 -11.89 25.41
CA GLU A 65 -10.94 -10.59 26.08
C GLU A 65 -9.62 -9.78 26.16
N GLU A 66 -8.51 -10.46 26.41
CA GLU A 66 -7.20 -9.84 26.42
C GLU A 66 -6.80 -9.37 25.01
N LEU A 67 -7.04 -10.20 23.98
CA LEU A 67 -6.82 -9.87 22.58
C LEU A 67 -7.68 -8.67 22.17
N GLN A 68 -8.97 -8.66 22.52
CA GLN A 68 -9.89 -7.55 22.26
C GLN A 68 -9.38 -6.22 22.83
N ARG A 69 -8.75 -6.22 24.00
CA ARG A 69 -8.22 -4.99 24.64
C ARG A 69 -7.04 -4.37 23.88
N ILE A 70 -6.27 -5.16 23.18
CA ILE A 70 -5.09 -4.68 22.41
C ILE A 70 -5.39 -4.50 20.93
N SER A 71 -6.44 -5.08 20.40
CA SER A 71 -6.83 -5.04 18.99
C SER A 71 -7.37 -3.68 18.57
N PHE A 72 -7.16 -3.34 17.28
CA PHE A 72 -7.76 -2.18 16.59
C PHE A 72 -9.03 -2.56 15.82
N GLN A 73 -9.36 -3.86 15.76
CA GLN A 73 -10.55 -4.37 15.09
C GLN A 73 -11.74 -4.46 16.06
N GLN A 74 -12.95 -4.31 15.53
CA GLN A 74 -14.17 -4.52 16.29
C GLN A 74 -14.35 -6.00 16.68
N HIS A 75 -13.97 -6.90 15.78
CA HIS A 75 -14.02 -8.35 15.95
C HIS A 75 -12.62 -8.93 15.69
N PRO A 76 -11.74 -8.96 16.68
CA PRO A 76 -10.39 -9.51 16.53
C PRO A 76 -10.43 -10.98 16.15
N GLN A 77 -9.46 -11.38 15.34
CA GLN A 77 -9.28 -12.78 14.97
C GLN A 77 -8.00 -13.30 15.61
N GLN A 78 -8.11 -14.30 16.42
CA GLN A 78 -7.11 -15.22 16.98
C GLN A 78 -5.68 -14.71 17.21
N VAL A 79 -5.15 -13.75 16.43
CA VAL A 79 -3.74 -13.33 16.49
C VAL A 79 -3.55 -11.85 16.22
N LEU A 80 -2.64 -11.24 17.00
CA LEU A 80 -2.08 -9.90 16.80
C LEU A 80 -0.56 -9.98 16.94
N ALA A 81 0.18 -9.39 16.00
CA ALA A 81 1.62 -9.39 16.02
C ALA A 81 2.21 -7.99 15.77
N LEU A 82 3.36 -7.74 16.37
CA LEU A 82 4.17 -6.54 16.17
C LEU A 82 5.32 -6.87 15.24
N PHE A 83 5.45 -6.13 14.15
CA PHE A 83 6.56 -6.28 13.20
C PHE A 83 7.39 -5.01 13.11
N PRO A 84 8.70 -5.12 12.89
CA PRO A 84 9.52 -3.98 12.53
C PRO A 84 9.06 -3.36 11.21
N ILE A 85 9.03 -2.03 11.15
CA ILE A 85 8.84 -1.32 9.88
C ILE A 85 10.09 -1.54 9.03
N PRO A 86 9.96 -2.11 7.81
CA PRO A 86 11.11 -2.35 6.95
C PRO A 86 11.89 -1.07 6.65
N GLN A 87 13.21 -1.15 6.76
CA GLN A 87 14.11 -0.08 6.35
C GLN A 87 14.56 -0.37 4.91
N HIS A 88 14.07 0.39 3.96
CA HIS A 88 14.48 0.25 2.56
C HIS A 88 15.75 1.07 2.33
N THR A 89 16.89 0.40 2.25
CA THR A 89 18.19 1.01 2.00
C THR A 89 18.67 0.86 0.57
N SER A 90 18.02 -0.02 -0.20
CA SER A 90 18.37 -0.25 -1.60
C SER A 90 17.71 0.79 -2.50
N PRO A 91 18.42 1.26 -3.53
CA PRO A 91 17.82 2.15 -4.54
C PRO A 91 16.65 1.46 -5.26
N VAL A 92 15.68 2.25 -5.68
CA VAL A 92 14.59 1.74 -6.53
C VAL A 92 15.17 1.42 -7.91
N HIS A 93 14.90 0.20 -8.38
CA HIS A 93 15.24 -0.19 -9.74
C HIS A 93 14.08 0.19 -10.66
N PHE A 94 14.30 1.17 -11.51
CA PHE A 94 13.33 1.64 -12.49
C PHE A 94 13.42 0.89 -13.82
N GLU A 95 14.57 0.31 -14.11
CA GLU A 95 14.82 -0.40 -15.37
C GLU A 95 14.06 -1.73 -15.42
N GLN A 96 13.47 -2.03 -16.56
CA GLN A 96 12.75 -3.27 -16.86
C GLN A 96 11.60 -3.61 -15.89
N SER A 97 11.06 -2.60 -15.21
CA SER A 97 9.98 -2.78 -14.26
C SER A 97 8.93 -1.67 -14.32
N LEU A 98 7.69 -2.02 -13.98
CA LEU A 98 6.66 -1.03 -13.68
C LEU A 98 6.74 -0.70 -12.19
N VAL A 99 6.71 0.59 -11.89
CA VAL A 99 6.66 1.14 -10.54
C VAL A 99 5.39 1.97 -10.42
N LEU A 100 4.65 1.84 -9.32
CA LEU A 100 3.55 2.75 -9.01
C LEU A 100 4.04 3.93 -8.20
N ALA A 101 3.53 5.12 -8.49
CA ALA A 101 3.65 6.29 -7.63
C ALA A 101 2.28 6.79 -7.21
N LEU A 102 2.14 7.19 -5.96
CA LEU A 102 0.89 7.69 -5.39
C LEU A 102 1.09 9.13 -4.93
N ASP A 103 0.41 10.05 -5.56
CA ASP A 103 0.48 11.48 -5.28
C ASP A 103 -0.73 11.89 -4.42
N GLY A 104 -0.54 11.86 -3.10
CA GLY A 104 -1.53 12.31 -2.13
C GLY A 104 -2.73 11.39 -1.95
N VAL A 105 -2.63 10.09 -2.15
CA VAL A 105 -3.71 9.13 -1.86
C VAL A 105 -3.91 9.07 -0.34
N GLN A 106 -5.02 9.66 0.17
CA GLN A 106 -5.22 9.88 1.60
C GLN A 106 -6.09 8.84 2.30
N ASP A 107 -6.96 8.15 1.58
CA ASP A 107 -7.81 7.11 2.19
C ASP A 107 -7.02 5.82 2.48
N PRO A 108 -6.99 5.35 3.75
CA PRO A 108 -6.28 4.12 4.12
C PRO A 108 -6.81 2.87 3.41
N GLY A 109 -8.10 2.81 3.09
CA GLY A 109 -8.71 1.69 2.37
C GLY A 109 -8.25 1.64 0.93
N ASN A 110 -8.18 2.81 0.26
CA ASN A 110 -7.65 2.94 -1.10
C ASN A 110 -6.17 2.53 -1.14
N LEU A 111 -5.33 3.06 -0.25
CA LEU A 111 -3.91 2.69 -0.20
C LEU A 111 -3.73 1.17 0.00
N GLY A 112 -4.45 0.57 0.95
CA GLY A 112 -4.36 -0.87 1.18
C GLY A 112 -4.84 -1.70 -0.03
N THR A 113 -5.88 -1.24 -0.72
CA THR A 113 -6.38 -1.88 -1.95
C THR A 113 -5.37 -1.73 -3.09
N ILE A 114 -4.73 -0.57 -3.25
CA ILE A 114 -3.69 -0.35 -4.26
C ILE A 114 -2.48 -1.27 -4.00
N ILE A 115 -2.07 -1.45 -2.74
CA ILE A 115 -1.00 -2.41 -2.39
C ILE A 115 -1.38 -3.85 -2.81
N ARG A 116 -2.65 -4.26 -2.65
CA ARG A 116 -3.13 -5.56 -3.14
C ARG A 116 -3.12 -5.65 -4.67
N ILE A 117 -3.50 -4.58 -5.36
CA ILE A 117 -3.48 -4.50 -6.82
C ILE A 117 -2.04 -4.65 -7.32
N ALA A 118 -1.09 -3.94 -6.72
CA ALA A 118 0.32 -4.04 -7.06
C ALA A 118 0.83 -5.48 -6.89
N ASP A 119 0.56 -6.12 -5.75
CA ASP A 119 0.90 -7.52 -5.49
C ASP A 119 0.29 -8.47 -6.54
N TRP A 120 -1.00 -8.29 -6.87
CA TRP A 120 -1.70 -9.11 -7.86
C TRP A 120 -1.09 -9.03 -9.25
N PHE A 121 -0.68 -7.84 -9.64
CA PHE A 121 -0.08 -7.58 -10.95
C PHE A 121 1.45 -7.71 -10.98
N GLY A 122 2.10 -8.15 -9.88
CA GLY A 122 3.54 -8.33 -9.82
C GLY A 122 4.34 -7.03 -9.84
N ILE A 123 3.72 -5.90 -9.45
CA ILE A 123 4.39 -4.62 -9.27
C ILE A 123 4.95 -4.58 -7.85
N ASN A 124 6.26 -4.71 -7.72
CA ASN A 124 6.91 -4.93 -6.43
C ASN A 124 7.20 -3.64 -5.64
N THR A 125 7.02 -2.47 -6.26
CA THR A 125 7.39 -1.19 -5.62
C THR A 125 6.30 -0.14 -5.83
N ILE A 126 5.91 0.48 -4.72
CA ILE A 126 5.04 1.67 -4.69
C ILE A 126 5.82 2.80 -4.04
N ILE A 127 5.85 3.97 -4.66
CA ILE A 127 6.44 5.20 -4.12
C ILE A 127 5.31 6.16 -3.78
N CYS A 128 5.16 6.47 -2.51
CA CYS A 128 4.15 7.39 -2.02
C CYS A 128 4.74 8.78 -1.81
N SER A 129 4.01 9.83 -2.14
CA SER A 129 4.31 11.18 -1.68
C SER A 129 4.21 11.25 -0.14
N GLU A 130 4.81 12.25 0.49
CA GLU A 130 4.87 12.37 1.95
C GLU A 130 3.50 12.58 2.60
N ASP A 131 2.54 13.13 1.87
CA ASP A 131 1.15 13.36 2.26
C ASP A 131 0.21 12.19 1.97
N THR A 132 0.68 11.15 1.28
CA THR A 132 -0.04 9.89 1.15
C THR A 132 -0.24 9.21 2.51
N ALA A 133 -1.36 8.51 2.68
CA ALA A 133 -1.69 7.77 3.90
C ALA A 133 -0.52 6.87 4.34
N ASP A 134 -0.36 6.70 5.66
CA ASP A 134 0.71 5.88 6.21
C ASP A 134 0.44 4.39 5.99
N ALA A 135 1.26 3.73 5.19
CA ALA A 135 1.15 2.29 4.86
C ALA A 135 1.16 1.38 6.10
N TRP A 136 1.77 1.83 7.19
CA TRP A 136 1.86 1.08 8.45
C TRP A 136 0.69 1.36 9.41
N ASN A 137 -0.29 2.17 9.00
CA ASN A 137 -1.52 2.35 9.74
C ASN A 137 -2.28 1.02 9.83
N PRO A 138 -2.80 0.62 11.02
CA PRO A 138 -3.54 -0.64 11.18
C PRO A 138 -4.68 -0.84 10.16
N LYS A 139 -5.38 0.24 9.76
CA LYS A 139 -6.43 0.17 8.74
C LYS A 139 -5.86 -0.17 7.35
N VAL A 140 -4.71 0.40 6.99
CA VAL A 140 -4.02 0.07 5.73
C VAL A 140 -3.54 -1.37 5.76
N ILE A 141 -2.83 -1.77 6.82
CA ILE A 141 -2.33 -3.15 6.99
C ILE A 141 -3.46 -4.15 6.82
N GLN A 142 -4.60 -3.90 7.45
CA GLN A 142 -5.78 -4.77 7.32
C GLN A 142 -6.32 -4.82 5.88
N ALA A 143 -6.41 -3.66 5.22
CA ALA A 143 -6.91 -3.57 3.84
C ALA A 143 -6.00 -4.26 2.82
N THR A 144 -4.69 -4.40 3.11
CA THR A 144 -3.75 -5.12 2.24
C THR A 144 -4.00 -6.62 2.16
N MET A 145 -4.72 -7.21 3.12
CA MET A 145 -4.96 -8.66 3.22
C MET A 145 -3.67 -9.50 3.12
N GLY A 146 -2.55 -8.96 3.64
CA GLY A 146 -1.24 -9.60 3.65
C GLY A 146 -0.30 -9.23 2.47
N SER A 147 -0.77 -8.50 1.47
CA SER A 147 0.06 -8.08 0.32
C SER A 147 1.22 -7.16 0.72
N ILE A 148 1.11 -6.44 1.83
CA ILE A 148 2.19 -5.62 2.39
C ILE A 148 3.49 -6.42 2.66
N ALA A 149 3.41 -7.73 2.81
CA ALA A 149 4.57 -8.60 2.95
C ALA A 149 5.40 -8.76 1.67
N ARG A 150 4.84 -8.41 0.51
CA ARG A 150 5.42 -8.67 -0.82
C ARG A 150 5.70 -7.42 -1.64
N VAL A 151 5.08 -6.29 -1.27
CA VAL A 151 5.21 -5.02 -1.97
C VAL A 151 6.03 -4.05 -1.13
N ASN A 152 7.06 -3.46 -1.72
CA ASN A 152 7.85 -2.42 -1.10
C ASN A 152 7.11 -1.09 -1.17
N VAL A 153 6.79 -0.49 -0.04
CA VAL A 153 6.15 0.82 0.02
C VAL A 153 7.15 1.83 0.56
N LEU A 154 7.50 2.79 -0.27
CA LEU A 154 8.48 3.84 -0.01
C LEU A 154 7.80 5.20 0.06
N TYR A 155 8.40 6.15 0.77
CA TYR A 155 7.94 7.54 0.81
C TYR A 155 9.06 8.45 0.31
N ALA A 156 8.73 9.35 -0.62
CA ALA A 156 9.68 10.29 -1.20
C ALA A 156 8.98 11.59 -1.63
N ASN A 157 9.77 12.63 -1.80
CA ASN A 157 9.35 13.80 -2.57
C ASN A 157 9.27 13.41 -4.06
N LEU A 158 8.06 13.28 -4.60
CA LEU A 158 7.85 12.82 -5.96
C LEU A 158 8.45 13.79 -7.00
N VAL A 159 8.43 15.09 -6.75
CA VAL A 159 9.00 16.10 -7.63
C VAL A 159 10.50 15.89 -7.76
N GLU A 160 11.20 15.80 -6.63
CA GLU A 160 12.65 15.55 -6.61
C GLU A 160 13.00 14.21 -7.27
N LEU A 161 12.21 13.16 -6.99
CA LEU A 161 12.39 11.85 -7.62
C LEU A 161 12.28 11.94 -9.15
N LEU A 162 11.22 12.57 -9.65
CA LEU A 162 10.96 12.71 -11.08
C LEU A 162 12.08 13.51 -11.78
N ASP A 163 12.63 14.52 -11.12
CA ASP A 163 13.76 15.31 -11.64
C ASP A 163 15.06 14.49 -11.76
N THR A 164 15.16 13.32 -11.09
CA THR A 164 16.32 12.42 -11.22
C THR A 164 16.20 11.43 -12.38
N LEU A 165 15.00 11.24 -12.93
CA LEU A 165 14.78 10.27 -14.00
C LEU A 165 15.30 10.81 -15.34
N PRO A 166 15.81 9.93 -16.23
CA PRO A 166 16.14 10.32 -17.59
C PRO A 166 14.93 10.94 -18.31
N SER A 167 15.13 11.95 -19.15
CA SER A 167 14.06 12.64 -19.87
C SER A 167 13.18 11.72 -20.71
N GLU A 168 13.76 10.65 -21.25
CA GLU A 168 13.08 9.66 -22.10
C GLU A 168 12.40 8.54 -21.28
N TYR A 169 12.63 8.49 -19.95
CA TYR A 169 12.02 7.46 -19.12
C TYR A 169 10.49 7.61 -19.11
N PRO A 170 9.72 6.53 -19.35
CA PRO A 170 8.27 6.62 -19.43
C PRO A 170 7.64 6.93 -18.07
N VAL A 171 7.09 8.13 -17.94
CA VAL A 171 6.33 8.58 -16.75
C VAL A 171 4.88 8.78 -17.18
N TYR A 172 4.02 7.87 -16.74
CA TYR A 172 2.60 7.86 -17.02
C TYR A 172 1.82 8.48 -15.87
N GLY A 173 0.84 9.32 -16.19
CA GLY A 173 -0.13 9.83 -15.22
C GLY A 173 -1.55 9.67 -15.75
N THR A 174 -2.49 9.41 -14.86
CA THR A 174 -3.92 9.29 -15.22
C THR A 174 -4.62 10.63 -15.04
N PHE A 175 -5.21 11.15 -16.13
CA PHE A 175 -5.85 12.46 -16.20
C PHE A 175 -7.17 12.40 -16.98
N LEU A 176 -8.10 13.31 -16.68
CA LEU A 176 -9.37 13.42 -17.41
C LEU A 176 -9.19 13.99 -18.82
N ASP A 177 -8.13 14.72 -19.06
CA ASP A 177 -7.72 15.30 -20.35
C ASP A 177 -6.60 14.51 -21.05
N GLY A 178 -6.34 13.30 -20.60
CA GLY A 178 -5.35 12.40 -21.18
C GLY A 178 -5.79 11.73 -22.48
N LYS A 179 -4.93 10.87 -23.02
CA LYS A 179 -5.21 10.04 -24.18
C LYS A 179 -5.78 8.69 -23.75
N ASN A 180 -6.78 8.19 -24.48
CA ASN A 180 -7.42 6.92 -24.22
C ASN A 180 -6.40 5.79 -24.03
N ILE A 181 -6.32 5.23 -22.83
CA ILE A 181 -5.34 4.19 -22.44
C ILE A 181 -5.40 2.95 -23.34
N TYR A 182 -6.58 2.60 -23.84
CA TYR A 182 -6.78 1.41 -24.66
C TYR A 182 -6.17 1.51 -26.06
N THR A 183 -5.86 2.73 -26.52
CA THR A 183 -5.29 3.01 -27.84
C THR A 183 -3.82 3.42 -27.80
N GLN A 184 -3.23 3.61 -26.59
CA GLN A 184 -1.84 4.01 -26.46
C GLN A 184 -0.91 2.80 -26.54
N GLN A 185 0.32 3.05 -27.01
CA GLN A 185 1.43 2.11 -26.86
C GLN A 185 2.01 2.25 -25.45
N LEU A 186 1.76 1.26 -24.62
CA LEU A 186 2.26 1.18 -23.25
C LEU A 186 3.56 0.37 -23.22
N THR A 187 4.50 0.77 -22.39
CA THR A 187 5.82 0.13 -22.27
C THR A 187 5.83 -0.91 -21.15
N ASP A 188 6.79 -1.83 -21.19
CA ASP A 188 6.98 -2.84 -20.15
C ASP A 188 7.68 -2.31 -18.90
N GLU A 189 8.25 -1.13 -19.00
CA GLU A 189 8.85 -0.38 -17.89
C GLU A 189 8.25 1.01 -17.81
N GLY A 190 8.29 1.61 -16.64
CA GLY A 190 7.85 2.98 -16.43
C GLY A 190 7.29 3.25 -15.05
N LEU A 191 7.12 4.51 -14.74
CA LEU A 191 6.47 4.98 -13.52
C LEU A 191 5.01 5.33 -13.83
N ILE A 192 4.08 4.71 -13.13
CA ILE A 192 2.64 4.97 -13.27
C ILE A 192 2.19 5.77 -12.06
N ILE A 193 1.75 7.00 -12.26
CA ILE A 193 1.35 7.92 -11.21
C ILE A 193 -0.18 7.93 -11.09
N MET A 194 -0.67 7.70 -9.89
CA MET A 194 -2.07 7.82 -9.50
C MET A 194 -2.22 8.98 -8.53
N GLY A 195 -3.21 9.83 -8.74
CA GLY A 195 -3.41 11.03 -7.95
C GLY A 195 -4.35 10.86 -6.76
N ASN A 196 -4.52 11.96 -6.02
CA ASN A 196 -5.46 12.11 -4.91
C ASN A 196 -6.91 11.91 -5.37
N GLU A 197 -7.75 11.41 -4.47
CA GLU A 197 -9.17 11.10 -4.73
C GLU A 197 -10.00 12.33 -5.16
N GLY A 198 -9.68 13.49 -4.61
CA GLY A 198 -10.42 14.73 -4.89
C GLY A 198 -9.74 15.65 -5.89
N ASN A 199 -8.41 15.74 -5.81
CA ASN A 199 -7.63 16.75 -6.56
C ASN A 199 -6.87 16.16 -7.76
N GLY A 200 -6.80 14.83 -7.89
CA GLY A 200 -5.98 14.19 -8.91
C GLY A 200 -4.49 14.31 -8.63
N ILE A 201 -3.70 14.27 -9.69
CA ILE A 201 -2.24 14.47 -9.65
C ILE A 201 -1.95 15.96 -9.50
N SER A 202 -1.07 16.32 -8.55
CA SER A 202 -0.68 17.73 -8.29
C SER A 202 0.00 18.36 -9.51
N ASP A 203 -0.15 19.68 -9.67
CA ASP A 203 0.43 20.41 -10.82
C ASP A 203 1.93 20.21 -10.93
N ALA A 204 2.66 20.26 -9.81
CA ALA A 204 4.10 20.08 -9.79
C ALA A 204 4.55 18.69 -10.27
N VAL A 205 3.79 17.65 -9.96
CA VAL A 205 4.03 16.27 -10.46
C VAL A 205 3.58 16.17 -11.92
N ARG A 206 2.43 16.77 -12.29
CA ARG A 206 1.86 16.76 -13.64
C ARG A 206 2.84 17.33 -14.68
N GLU A 207 3.54 18.41 -14.38
CA GLU A 207 4.53 19.04 -15.27
C GLU A 207 5.68 18.10 -15.68
N ARG A 208 5.91 17.04 -14.90
CA ARG A 208 6.96 16.03 -15.09
C ARG A 208 6.47 14.74 -15.73
N VAL A 209 5.15 14.62 -15.93
CA VAL A 209 4.55 13.48 -16.62
C VAL A 209 4.69 13.66 -18.13
N ASN A 210 5.28 12.70 -18.82
CA ASN A 210 5.45 12.75 -20.26
C ASN A 210 4.44 11.89 -21.05
N ARG A 211 3.59 11.10 -20.36
CA ARG A 211 2.57 10.23 -20.94
C ARG A 211 1.25 10.41 -20.19
N HIS A 212 0.34 11.20 -20.71
CA HIS A 212 -0.98 11.46 -20.12
C HIS A 212 -1.97 10.41 -20.60
N LEU A 213 -2.54 9.63 -19.68
CA LEU A 213 -3.51 8.58 -19.95
C LEU A 213 -4.89 8.97 -19.45
N LEU A 214 -5.93 8.53 -20.16
CA LEU A 214 -7.33 8.64 -19.79
C LEU A 214 -7.94 7.22 -19.77
N ILE A 215 -8.61 6.87 -18.69
CA ILE A 215 -9.58 5.78 -18.69
C ILE A 215 -10.89 6.41 -19.23
N PRO A 216 -11.34 6.07 -20.44
CA PRO A 216 -12.46 6.77 -21.04
C PRO A 216 -13.76 6.47 -20.29
N ASP A 217 -14.58 7.49 -20.15
CA ASP A 217 -15.99 7.34 -19.82
C ASP A 217 -16.78 6.93 -21.09
N PHE A 218 -17.64 5.94 -20.95
CA PHE A 218 -18.51 5.44 -22.04
C PHE A 218 -19.96 5.89 -21.88
N HIS A 219 -20.27 6.63 -20.81
CA HIS A 219 -21.62 7.11 -20.57
C HIS A 219 -21.94 8.34 -21.45
N GLN A 220 -23.19 8.44 -21.91
CA GLN A 220 -23.70 9.62 -22.62
C GLN A 220 -24.64 10.39 -21.68
N GLY A 221 -24.20 11.54 -21.17
CA GLY A 221 -24.95 12.38 -20.23
C GLY A 221 -24.26 12.54 -18.88
N ASP A 222 -25.02 12.79 -17.83
CA ASP A 222 -24.48 12.95 -16.48
C ASP A 222 -23.88 11.64 -15.98
N THR A 223 -22.63 11.71 -15.55
CA THR A 223 -21.87 10.58 -15.02
C THR A 223 -21.09 10.99 -13.76
N ALA A 224 -20.43 10.04 -13.12
CA ALA A 224 -19.52 10.33 -12.02
C ALA A 224 -18.32 11.17 -12.52
N ASP A 225 -17.90 12.14 -11.73
CA ASP A 225 -16.78 13.03 -12.07
C ASP A 225 -15.45 12.27 -12.23
N SER A 226 -15.29 11.16 -11.51
CA SER A 226 -14.09 10.33 -11.55
C SER A 226 -14.34 8.91 -11.04
N LEU A 227 -13.43 8.01 -11.34
CA LEU A 227 -13.37 6.68 -10.74
C LEU A 227 -12.66 6.73 -9.39
N ASN A 228 -13.04 5.83 -8.47
CA ASN A 228 -12.25 5.59 -7.28
C ASN A 228 -10.79 5.26 -7.67
N VAL A 229 -9.82 5.85 -6.96
CA VAL A 229 -8.39 5.75 -7.31
C VAL A 229 -7.88 4.31 -7.34
N ALA A 230 -8.32 3.45 -6.43
CA ALA A 230 -7.92 2.04 -6.44
C ALA A 230 -8.50 1.29 -7.65
N ILE A 231 -9.73 1.59 -8.05
CA ILE A 231 -10.35 1.02 -9.27
C ILE A 231 -9.59 1.51 -10.51
N ALA A 232 -9.32 2.82 -10.61
CA ALA A 232 -8.52 3.38 -11.70
C ALA A 232 -7.13 2.73 -11.78
N THR A 233 -6.49 2.50 -10.63
CA THR A 233 -5.20 1.79 -10.54
C THR A 233 -5.31 0.37 -11.10
N ALA A 234 -6.36 -0.38 -10.73
CA ALA A 234 -6.56 -1.75 -11.21
C ALA A 234 -6.74 -1.81 -12.74
N ILE A 235 -7.53 -0.90 -13.30
CA ILE A 235 -7.76 -0.81 -14.76
C ILE A 235 -6.44 -0.47 -15.46
N THR A 236 -5.71 0.52 -14.94
CA THR A 236 -4.43 0.94 -15.50
C THR A 236 -3.42 -0.20 -15.49
N CYS A 237 -3.20 -0.84 -14.34
CA CYS A 237 -2.27 -1.98 -14.23
C CYS A 237 -2.68 -3.14 -15.14
N SER A 238 -3.98 -3.45 -15.23
CA SER A 238 -4.51 -4.48 -16.11
C SER A 238 -4.17 -4.20 -17.56
N GLU A 239 -4.34 -2.95 -18.03
CA GLU A 239 -4.08 -2.61 -19.42
C GLU A 239 -2.58 -2.65 -19.78
N PHE A 240 -1.69 -2.23 -18.86
CA PHE A 240 -0.24 -2.38 -19.05
C PHE A 240 0.18 -3.85 -19.18
N LEU A 241 -0.40 -4.73 -18.37
CA LEU A 241 0.04 -6.12 -18.29
C LEU A 241 -0.71 -7.08 -19.22
N ARG A 242 -1.93 -6.72 -19.65
CA ARG A 242 -2.71 -7.49 -20.62
C ARG A 242 -1.94 -7.76 -21.91
N ARG A 243 -1.03 -6.89 -22.27
CA ARG A 243 -0.26 -6.96 -23.53
C ARG A 243 1.01 -7.79 -23.42
N ARG A 244 1.33 -8.30 -22.22
CA ARG A 244 2.50 -9.16 -21.98
C ARG A 244 2.19 -10.66 -22.12
N GLY A 245 0.91 -11.01 -22.29
CA GLY A 245 0.42 -12.38 -22.39
C GLY A 245 0.07 -12.81 -23.81
#